data_dc72ac7841d46cd587c73eb1aaf25840
#
_entry.id   dc72ac7841d46cd587c73eb1aaf25840
#
_cell.length_a   1.000
_cell.length_b   1.000
_cell.length_c   1.000
_cell.angle_alpha   90.00
_cell.angle_beta   90.00
_cell.angle_gamma   90.00
#
_symmetry.space_group_name_H-M   'P 1'
#
loop_
_entity.id
_entity.type
_entity.pdbx_description
1 polymer ?
#
loop_
_entity_poly.entity_id
_entity_poly.type
_entity_poly.pdbx_seq_one_letter_code
_entity_poly.pdbx_strand_id
1 'polypeptide(L)'
;MASRGPDDYVSATAPAHRLGVSTRTLRRYTQQGRLPDARSAGGRRIFCIADLDAMTRKPAVIGAVAYARVSSRRQQAEGDLDRQVARLQAHAGEDLAVFTDVASGLSDRRAGLRKALGECMKPDVVRLLVEHPDRLARFGVGLIEHLLFGYGVAIVYTGQPEQESAESELVRDMLAIVASFAGCLYGQRSAKTKRLRAAVAAETRGGDGE
;
A
#
# COMPACT_ATOMS: atom_id res chain seq x y z
N MET A 1 9.57 14.57 37.96
CA MET A 1 9.97 13.25 37.40
C MET A 1 9.41 12.20 38.35
N ALA A 2 8.42 11.42 37.93
CA ALA A 2 7.88 10.32 38.73
C ALA A 2 8.96 9.24 38.90
N SER A 3 9.21 8.80 40.15
CA SER A 3 10.15 7.74 40.49
C SER A 3 9.63 6.42 39.88
N ARG A 4 10.41 5.79 38.99
CA ARG A 4 10.06 4.51 38.37
C ARG A 4 10.44 3.38 39.31
N GLY A 5 9.46 2.58 39.74
CA GLY A 5 9.65 1.43 40.63
C GLY A 5 10.02 0.15 39.87
N PRO A 6 10.47 -0.92 40.56
CA PRO A 6 10.82 -2.18 39.90
C PRO A 6 9.62 -2.85 39.19
N ASP A 7 8.40 -2.62 39.67
CA ASP A 7 7.16 -3.16 39.09
C ASP A 7 6.75 -2.50 37.78
N ASP A 8 7.38 -1.37 37.44
CA ASP A 8 7.14 -0.65 36.17
C ASP A 8 7.88 -1.28 34.98
N TYR A 9 8.63 -2.34 35.17
CA TYR A 9 9.47 -2.96 34.15
C TYR A 9 9.08 -4.41 33.87
N VAL A 10 9.08 -4.77 32.59
CA VAL A 10 8.76 -6.12 32.11
C VAL A 10 9.87 -6.67 31.20
N SER A 11 10.00 -8.00 31.17
CA SER A 11 10.98 -8.69 30.33
C SER A 11 10.57 -8.62 28.85
N ALA A 12 11.50 -8.87 27.92
CA ALA A 12 11.30 -8.67 26.48
C ALA A 12 10.14 -9.44 25.84
N THR A 13 9.65 -10.50 26.45
CA THR A 13 8.55 -11.34 25.92
C THR A 13 7.20 -10.63 26.00
N ALA A 14 6.88 -10.03 27.14
CA ALA A 14 5.62 -9.31 27.35
C ALA A 14 5.48 -8.06 26.45
N PRO A 15 6.50 -7.19 26.32
CA PRO A 15 6.47 -6.09 25.37
C PRO A 15 6.30 -6.52 23.92
N ALA A 16 6.97 -7.59 23.49
CA ALA A 16 6.87 -8.10 22.15
C ALA A 16 5.42 -8.53 21.82
N HIS A 17 4.80 -9.27 22.74
CA HIS A 17 3.40 -9.67 22.62
C HIS A 17 2.45 -8.44 22.61
N ARG A 18 2.67 -7.49 23.52
CA ARG A 18 1.83 -6.27 23.64
C ARG A 18 1.89 -5.38 22.40
N LEU A 19 3.06 -5.28 21.76
CA LEU A 19 3.26 -4.52 20.53
C LEU A 19 2.96 -5.32 19.27
N GLY A 20 2.57 -6.60 19.37
CA GLY A 20 2.32 -7.47 18.22
C GLY A 20 3.57 -7.74 17.36
N VAL A 21 4.77 -7.65 17.93
CA VAL A 21 6.04 -7.80 17.22
C VAL A 21 6.89 -8.92 17.79
N SER A 22 7.89 -9.39 17.02
CA SER A 22 8.87 -10.36 17.53
C SER A 22 9.86 -9.70 18.51
N THR A 23 10.45 -10.49 19.40
CA THR A 23 11.54 -10.03 20.29
C THR A 23 12.75 -9.50 19.49
N ARG A 24 12.96 -9.99 18.27
CA ARG A 24 13.98 -9.47 17.33
C ARG A 24 13.65 -8.05 16.88
N THR A 25 12.39 -7.79 16.54
CA THR A 25 11.92 -6.45 16.19
C THR A 25 12.04 -5.48 17.36
N LEU A 26 11.71 -5.94 18.55
CA LEU A 26 11.87 -5.14 19.78
C LEU A 26 13.34 -4.71 19.99
N ARG A 27 14.30 -5.63 19.79
CA ARG A 27 15.73 -5.32 19.83
C ARG A 27 16.14 -4.28 18.78
N ARG A 28 15.58 -4.36 17.59
CA ARG A 28 15.80 -3.35 16.54
C ARG A 28 15.29 -1.98 16.95
N TYR A 29 14.14 -1.90 17.60
CA TYR A 29 13.60 -0.63 18.10
C TYR A 29 14.50 0.01 19.15
N THR A 30 15.10 -0.78 20.05
CA THR A 30 16.08 -0.25 21.02
C THR A 30 17.38 0.20 20.35
N GLN A 31 17.88 -0.54 19.37
CA GLN A 31 19.07 -0.15 18.60
C GLN A 31 18.85 1.15 17.81
N GLN A 32 17.63 1.40 17.36
CA GLN A 32 17.24 2.62 16.65
C GLN A 32 16.89 3.79 17.60
N GLY A 33 17.01 3.60 18.92
CA GLY A 33 16.63 4.62 19.90
C GLY A 33 15.13 4.89 20.01
N ARG A 34 14.30 4.08 19.37
CA ARG A 34 12.83 4.23 19.35
C ARG A 34 12.15 3.72 20.62
N LEU A 35 12.78 2.81 21.35
CA LEU A 35 12.29 2.27 22.60
C LEU A 35 13.44 2.20 23.61
N PRO A 36 13.39 2.97 24.70
CA PRO A 36 14.36 2.87 25.78
C PRO A 36 14.34 1.48 26.42
N ASP A 37 15.50 0.95 26.76
CA ASP A 37 15.61 -0.27 27.55
C ASP A 37 16.48 -0.03 28.80
N ALA A 38 16.23 -0.83 29.81
CA ALA A 38 17.05 -0.90 31.02
C ALA A 38 17.61 -2.32 31.19
N ARG A 39 18.51 -2.49 32.17
CA ARG A 39 19.03 -3.79 32.50
C ARG A 39 18.59 -4.19 33.94
N SER A 40 18.09 -5.39 34.13
CA SER A 40 17.85 -5.95 35.44
C SER A 40 19.18 -6.23 36.15
N ALA A 41 19.17 -6.47 37.45
CA ALA A 41 20.35 -6.87 38.24
C ALA A 41 21.07 -8.10 37.65
N GLY A 42 20.32 -9.01 36.97
CA GLY A 42 20.89 -10.17 36.27
C GLY A 42 21.30 -9.88 34.79
N GLY A 43 21.44 -8.62 34.37
CA GLY A 43 21.90 -8.21 33.04
C GLY A 43 20.88 -8.39 31.91
N ARG A 44 19.66 -8.86 32.17
CA ARG A 44 18.60 -9.04 31.16
C ARG A 44 17.99 -7.70 30.80
N ARG A 45 17.64 -7.53 29.51
CA ARG A 45 16.88 -6.36 29.05
C ARG A 45 15.48 -6.36 29.62
N ILE A 46 15.10 -5.22 30.17
CA ILE A 46 13.76 -4.93 30.68
C ILE A 46 13.26 -3.62 30.06
N PHE A 47 11.97 -3.46 29.97
CA PHE A 47 11.31 -2.34 29.30
C PHE A 47 10.30 -1.71 30.25
N CYS A 48 10.29 -0.40 30.33
CA CYS A 48 9.31 0.31 31.14
C CYS A 48 7.92 0.22 30.48
N ILE A 49 6.92 -0.12 31.28
CA ILE A 49 5.52 -0.23 30.83
C ILE A 49 5.03 1.10 30.27
N ALA A 50 5.38 2.22 30.91
CA ALA A 50 4.98 3.55 30.45
C ALA A 50 5.57 3.91 29.08
N ASP A 51 6.82 3.49 28.79
CA ASP A 51 7.46 3.72 27.49
C ASP A 51 6.82 2.83 26.41
N LEU A 52 6.39 1.62 26.77
CA LEU A 52 5.60 0.74 25.89
C LEU A 52 4.22 1.33 25.61
N ASP A 53 3.56 1.87 26.63
CA ASP A 53 2.28 2.53 26.48
C ASP A 53 2.40 3.81 25.65
N ALA A 54 3.50 4.52 25.76
CA ALA A 54 3.79 5.67 24.90
C ALA A 54 3.99 5.25 23.44
N MET A 55 4.57 4.07 23.17
CA MET A 55 4.67 3.53 21.80
C MET A 55 3.32 3.01 21.28
N THR A 56 2.45 2.53 22.15
CA THR A 56 1.09 2.09 21.80
C THR A 56 0.11 3.27 21.77
N ARG A 57 0.36 4.29 22.58
CA ARG A 57 -0.36 5.57 22.49
C ARG A 57 0.15 6.31 21.27
N LYS A 58 -0.65 6.28 20.22
CA LYS A 58 -0.42 7.18 19.08
C LYS A 58 -0.45 8.63 19.58
N PRO A 59 0.49 9.48 19.10
CA PRO A 59 0.39 10.91 19.39
C PRO A 59 -1.00 11.40 19.02
N ALA A 60 -1.52 12.34 19.82
CA ALA A 60 -2.87 12.90 19.67
C ALA A 60 -3.06 13.74 18.38
N VAL A 61 -2.04 13.88 17.56
CA VAL A 61 -2.15 14.47 16.23
C VAL A 61 -2.61 13.39 15.28
N ILE A 62 -3.90 13.37 15.05
CA ILE A 62 -4.56 12.41 14.18
C ILE A 62 -4.40 12.91 12.75
N GLY A 63 -3.26 12.66 12.16
CA GLY A 63 -3.06 12.88 10.74
C GLY A 63 -3.88 11.87 9.94
N ALA A 64 -4.59 12.35 8.94
CA ALA A 64 -5.27 11.53 7.96
C ALA A 64 -4.70 11.83 6.58
N VAL A 65 -4.66 10.81 5.75
CA VAL A 65 -4.30 10.89 4.33
C VAL A 65 -5.48 10.37 3.55
N ALA A 66 -5.77 10.94 2.40
CA ALA A 66 -6.79 10.40 1.50
C ALA A 66 -6.20 10.00 0.16
N TYR A 67 -6.80 8.97 -0.41
CA TYR A 67 -6.49 8.53 -1.75
C TYR A 67 -7.76 8.40 -2.59
N ALA A 68 -7.75 9.02 -3.78
CA ALA A 68 -8.83 8.98 -4.74
C ALA A 68 -8.31 8.50 -6.11
N ARG A 69 -9.15 7.77 -6.85
CA ARG A 69 -8.78 7.23 -8.16
C ARG A 69 -9.98 7.15 -9.09
N VAL A 70 -9.73 7.48 -10.34
CA VAL A 70 -10.61 7.13 -11.46
C VAL A 70 -9.84 6.29 -12.48
N SER A 71 -10.53 5.42 -13.22
CA SER A 71 -9.91 4.48 -14.15
C SER A 71 -9.53 5.12 -15.49
N SER A 72 -10.17 6.23 -15.87
CA SER A 72 -9.99 6.84 -17.17
C SER A 72 -9.99 8.37 -17.12
N ARG A 73 -9.36 8.98 -18.14
CA ARG A 73 -9.39 10.43 -18.34
C ARG A 73 -10.80 10.96 -18.61
N ARG A 74 -11.69 10.13 -19.15
CA ARG A 74 -13.09 10.49 -19.37
C ARG A 74 -13.79 10.74 -18.02
N GLN A 75 -13.68 9.81 -17.07
CA GLN A 75 -14.23 9.98 -15.71
C GLN A 75 -13.64 11.20 -15.01
N GLN A 76 -12.34 11.48 -15.21
CA GLN A 76 -11.73 12.70 -14.71
C GLN A 76 -12.37 13.95 -15.32
N ALA A 77 -12.58 13.98 -16.63
CA ALA A 77 -13.20 15.11 -17.33
C ALA A 77 -14.68 15.31 -16.94
N GLU A 78 -15.38 14.22 -16.57
CA GLU A 78 -16.75 14.24 -16.05
C GLU A 78 -16.83 14.67 -14.58
N GLY A 79 -15.69 14.96 -13.93
CA GLY A 79 -15.59 15.46 -12.55
C GLY A 79 -15.74 14.39 -11.48
N ASP A 80 -15.68 13.10 -11.82
CA ASP A 80 -15.80 12.02 -10.85
C ASP A 80 -14.70 12.05 -9.80
N LEU A 81 -13.48 12.36 -10.21
CA LEU A 81 -12.34 12.47 -9.31
C LEU A 81 -12.52 13.61 -8.30
N ASP A 82 -12.97 14.77 -8.78
CA ASP A 82 -13.16 15.96 -7.93
C ASP A 82 -14.29 15.73 -6.93
N ARG A 83 -15.38 15.08 -7.36
CA ARG A 83 -16.48 14.67 -6.46
C ARG A 83 -16.01 13.70 -5.38
N GLN A 84 -15.16 12.75 -5.75
CA GLN A 84 -14.56 11.79 -4.81
C GLN A 84 -13.68 12.51 -3.79
N VAL A 85 -12.82 13.42 -4.24
CA VAL A 85 -11.95 14.24 -3.36
C VAL A 85 -12.79 15.06 -2.39
N ALA A 86 -13.84 15.75 -2.88
CA ALA A 86 -14.72 16.55 -2.06
C ALA A 86 -15.42 15.72 -0.96
N ARG A 87 -15.88 14.50 -1.28
CA ARG A 87 -16.48 13.60 -0.28
C ARG A 87 -15.48 13.16 0.79
N LEU A 88 -14.24 12.85 0.40
CA LEU A 88 -13.18 12.48 1.33
C LEU A 88 -12.80 13.64 2.26
N GLN A 89 -12.71 14.86 1.72
CA GLN A 89 -12.45 16.07 2.50
C GLN A 89 -13.59 16.38 3.48
N ALA A 90 -14.84 16.26 3.04
CA ALA A 90 -16.01 16.45 3.91
C ALA A 90 -16.04 15.45 5.08
N HIS A 91 -15.50 14.25 4.90
CA HIS A 91 -15.45 13.22 5.95
C HIS A 91 -14.35 13.46 6.98
N ALA A 92 -13.24 14.08 6.60
CA ALA A 92 -12.04 14.18 7.45
C ALA A 92 -11.81 15.54 8.11
N GLY A 93 -12.46 16.62 7.64
CA GLY A 93 -12.15 17.99 8.04
C GLY A 93 -11.09 18.67 7.16
N GLU A 94 -10.68 19.89 7.51
CA GLU A 94 -10.01 20.81 6.58
C GLU A 94 -8.55 20.48 6.22
N ASP A 95 -7.78 19.75 7.04
CA ASP A 95 -6.34 19.51 6.82
C ASP A 95 -6.03 18.10 6.28
N LEU A 96 -6.67 17.69 5.18
CA LEU A 96 -6.49 16.37 4.58
C LEU A 96 -5.52 16.41 3.40
N ALA A 97 -4.38 15.74 3.52
CA ALA A 97 -3.50 15.49 2.38
C ALA A 97 -4.15 14.48 1.42
N VAL A 98 -4.52 14.92 0.22
CA VAL A 98 -5.19 14.09 -0.79
C VAL A 98 -4.24 13.75 -1.92
N PHE A 99 -4.14 12.47 -2.24
CA PHE A 99 -3.38 11.94 -3.38
C PHE A 99 -4.32 11.32 -4.39
N THR A 100 -4.04 11.54 -5.67
CA THR A 100 -4.93 11.10 -6.73
C THR A 100 -4.20 10.38 -7.85
N ASP A 101 -4.90 9.47 -8.54
CA ASP A 101 -4.44 8.82 -9.77
C ASP A 101 -5.57 8.73 -10.80
N VAL A 102 -5.20 8.83 -12.07
CA VAL A 102 -6.04 8.47 -13.22
C VAL A 102 -5.43 7.22 -13.83
N ALA A 103 -5.79 6.07 -13.33
CA ALA A 103 -5.22 4.78 -13.71
C ALA A 103 -6.16 3.63 -13.34
N SER A 104 -6.03 2.48 -14.02
CA SER A 104 -6.72 1.25 -13.63
C SER A 104 -6.32 0.79 -12.22
N GLY A 105 -7.26 0.20 -11.48
CA GLY A 105 -7.00 -0.47 -10.20
C GLY A 105 -6.05 -1.65 -10.28
N LEU A 106 -5.78 -2.17 -11.49
CA LEU A 106 -4.79 -3.23 -11.76
C LEU A 106 -3.36 -2.69 -11.86
N SER A 107 -3.18 -1.39 -12.07
CA SER A 107 -1.85 -0.81 -12.23
C SER A 107 -1.13 -0.72 -10.90
N ASP A 108 0.09 -1.21 -10.82
CA ASP A 108 1.02 -1.03 -9.71
C ASP A 108 1.87 0.26 -9.82
N ARG A 109 1.79 0.96 -10.99
CA ARG A 109 2.56 2.18 -11.30
C ARG A 109 1.82 3.46 -10.94
N ARG A 110 0.98 3.45 -9.92
CA ARG A 110 0.21 4.59 -9.46
C ARG A 110 1.04 5.49 -8.54
N ALA A 111 1.44 6.65 -9.06
CA ALA A 111 2.31 7.59 -8.35
C ALA A 111 1.61 8.20 -7.12
N GLY A 112 0.31 8.50 -7.23
CA GLY A 112 -0.51 9.01 -6.13
C GLY A 112 -0.61 8.00 -5.01
N LEU A 113 -0.93 6.74 -5.31
CA LEU A 113 -0.98 5.68 -4.30
C LEU A 113 0.34 5.49 -3.58
N ARG A 114 1.46 5.48 -4.32
CA ARG A 114 2.79 5.35 -3.70
C ARG A 114 3.10 6.50 -2.74
N LYS A 115 2.73 7.72 -3.10
CA LYS A 115 2.87 8.90 -2.22
C LYS A 115 1.97 8.77 -1.00
N ALA A 116 0.69 8.40 -1.18
CA ALA A 116 -0.24 8.19 -0.07
C ALA A 116 0.28 7.14 0.92
N LEU A 117 0.74 5.99 0.43
CA LEU A 117 1.34 4.95 1.27
C LEU A 117 2.62 5.43 1.97
N GLY A 118 3.46 6.20 1.28
CA GLY A 118 4.66 6.81 1.87
C GLY A 118 4.32 7.78 3.02
N GLU A 119 3.27 8.58 2.87
CA GLU A 119 2.76 9.43 3.96
C GLU A 119 2.19 8.60 5.12
N CYS A 120 1.44 7.53 4.82
CA CYS A 120 0.92 6.62 5.83
C CYS A 120 2.00 5.95 6.69
N MET A 121 3.23 5.84 6.20
CA MET A 121 4.36 5.28 6.97
C MET A 121 4.97 6.29 7.96
N LYS A 122 4.56 7.55 7.93
CA LYS A 122 5.00 8.55 8.89
C LYS A 122 4.31 8.36 10.25
N PRO A 123 4.97 8.71 11.35
CA PRO A 123 4.46 8.40 12.70
C PRO A 123 3.22 9.18 13.10
N ASP A 124 2.95 10.30 12.45
CA ASP A 124 1.83 11.20 12.71
C ASP A 124 0.56 10.82 11.94
N VAL A 125 0.64 9.93 10.95
CA VAL A 125 -0.50 9.46 10.18
C VAL A 125 -1.09 8.19 10.81
N VAL A 126 -2.40 8.20 11.04
CA VAL A 126 -3.13 7.09 11.68
C VAL A 126 -4.31 6.58 10.86
N ARG A 127 -4.70 7.29 9.81
CA ARG A 127 -5.82 6.90 8.94
C ARG A 127 -5.50 7.14 7.47
N LEU A 128 -5.89 6.19 6.63
CA LEU A 128 -6.00 6.35 5.18
C LEU A 128 -7.48 6.32 4.81
N LEU A 129 -8.01 7.42 4.28
CA LEU A 129 -9.37 7.50 3.79
C LEU A 129 -9.42 7.16 2.31
N VAL A 130 -10.32 6.26 1.97
CA VAL A 130 -10.58 5.85 0.58
C VAL A 130 -12.09 5.69 0.45
N GLU A 131 -12.65 6.04 -0.68
CA GLU A 131 -14.10 5.93 -0.86
C GLU A 131 -14.57 4.47 -0.83
N HIS A 132 -13.86 3.58 -1.54
CA HIS A 132 -14.19 2.15 -1.61
C HIS A 132 -12.91 1.31 -1.83
N PRO A 133 -12.86 0.04 -1.39
CA PRO A 133 -11.71 -0.85 -1.62
C PRO A 133 -11.21 -0.87 -3.07
N ASP A 134 -12.11 -0.83 -4.04
CA ASP A 134 -11.83 -0.76 -5.46
C ASP A 134 -11.00 0.48 -5.88
N ARG A 135 -11.16 1.59 -5.17
CA ARG A 135 -10.36 2.80 -5.43
C ARG A 135 -8.92 2.61 -4.94
N LEU A 136 -8.75 1.83 -3.87
CA LEU A 136 -7.42 1.49 -3.36
C LEU A 136 -6.68 0.54 -4.29
N ALA A 137 -7.27 -0.63 -4.58
CA ALA A 137 -6.72 -1.60 -5.53
C ALA A 137 -7.79 -2.58 -6.00
N ARG A 138 -7.63 -3.14 -7.21
CA ARG A 138 -8.50 -4.21 -7.70
C ARG A 138 -8.15 -5.55 -7.05
N PHE A 139 -6.87 -5.78 -6.77
CA PHE A 139 -6.36 -6.96 -6.08
C PHE A 139 -5.37 -6.55 -5.00
N GLY A 140 -5.21 -7.39 -3.98
CA GLY A 140 -4.23 -7.18 -2.93
C GLY A 140 -4.60 -6.10 -1.90
N VAL A 141 -5.87 -5.69 -1.81
CA VAL A 141 -6.33 -4.74 -0.78
C VAL A 141 -5.97 -5.26 0.61
N GLY A 142 -6.23 -6.53 0.92
CA GLY A 142 -5.88 -7.12 2.21
C GLY A 142 -4.38 -7.09 2.53
N LEU A 143 -3.51 -7.14 1.50
CA LEU A 143 -2.07 -6.97 1.71
C LEU A 143 -1.73 -5.53 2.10
N ILE A 144 -2.36 -4.55 1.48
CA ILE A 144 -2.18 -3.13 1.82
C ILE A 144 -2.69 -2.87 3.24
N GLU A 145 -3.86 -3.40 3.60
CA GLU A 145 -4.44 -3.32 4.94
C GLU A 145 -3.50 -3.91 6.00
N HIS A 146 -2.98 -5.10 5.75
CA HIS A 146 -2.05 -5.77 6.66
C HIS A 146 -0.74 -4.98 6.82
N LEU A 147 -0.20 -4.43 5.73
CA LEU A 147 0.98 -3.58 5.76
C LEU A 147 0.74 -2.32 6.61
N LEU A 148 -0.33 -1.59 6.33
CA LEU A 148 -0.66 -0.35 7.03
C LEU A 148 -1.01 -0.59 8.50
N PHE A 149 -1.66 -1.69 8.82
CA PHE A 149 -1.88 -2.12 10.21
C PHE A 149 -0.56 -2.25 10.98
N GLY A 150 0.50 -2.80 10.35
CA GLY A 150 1.84 -2.87 10.92
C GLY A 150 2.48 -1.50 11.23
N TYR A 151 2.08 -0.46 10.51
CA TYR A 151 2.43 0.95 10.78
C TYR A 151 1.43 1.64 11.72
N GLY A 152 0.39 0.91 12.12
CA GLY A 152 -0.68 1.40 12.99
C GLY A 152 -1.63 2.38 12.27
N VAL A 153 -1.76 2.31 10.97
CA VAL A 153 -2.69 3.10 10.16
C VAL A 153 -3.93 2.27 9.86
N ALA A 154 -5.11 2.80 10.15
CA ALA A 154 -6.38 2.21 9.80
C ALA A 154 -6.85 2.72 8.43
N ILE A 155 -7.35 1.82 7.58
CA ILE A 155 -8.05 2.23 6.35
C ILE A 155 -9.52 2.47 6.69
N VAL A 156 -10.04 3.62 6.29
CA VAL A 156 -11.43 4.01 6.47
C VAL A 156 -12.09 4.14 5.10
N TYR A 157 -13.08 3.32 4.85
CA TYR A 157 -13.89 3.38 3.66
C TYR A 157 -15.09 4.29 3.91
N THR A 158 -15.22 5.38 3.12
CA THR A 158 -16.17 6.48 3.39
C THR A 158 -17.45 6.39 2.56
N GLY A 159 -17.49 5.57 1.52
CA GLY A 159 -18.63 5.48 0.60
C GLY A 159 -19.06 4.05 0.34
N GLN A 160 -20.29 3.92 -0.17
CA GLN A 160 -20.77 2.69 -0.77
C GLN A 160 -20.43 2.68 -2.27
N PRO A 161 -20.13 1.51 -2.86
CA PRO A 161 -19.90 1.42 -4.30
C PRO A 161 -21.16 1.82 -5.06
N GLU A 162 -21.02 2.70 -6.02
CA GLU A 162 -22.01 2.82 -7.08
C GLU A 162 -21.91 1.53 -7.92
N GLN A 163 -22.83 0.59 -7.71
CA GLN A 163 -22.75 -0.76 -8.29
C GLN A 163 -22.56 -0.76 -9.81
N GLU A 164 -23.25 0.11 -10.54
CA GLU A 164 -23.16 0.17 -12.01
C GLU A 164 -21.76 0.62 -12.51
N SER A 165 -21.11 1.54 -11.81
CA SER A 165 -19.77 1.99 -12.21
C SER A 165 -18.70 0.95 -11.89
N ALA A 166 -18.84 0.21 -10.78
CA ALA A 166 -17.89 -0.80 -10.36
C ALA A 166 -17.90 -2.03 -11.28
N GLU A 167 -19.08 -2.50 -11.72
CA GLU A 167 -19.18 -3.62 -12.66
C GLU A 167 -18.63 -3.27 -14.04
N SER A 168 -18.94 -2.08 -14.56
CA SER A 168 -18.42 -1.62 -15.86
C SER A 168 -16.92 -1.42 -15.84
N GLU A 169 -16.34 -0.99 -14.72
CA GLU A 169 -14.89 -0.92 -14.52
C GLU A 169 -14.28 -2.32 -14.47
N LEU A 170 -14.91 -3.27 -13.76
CA LEU A 170 -14.42 -4.65 -13.66
C LEU A 170 -14.36 -5.33 -15.03
N VAL A 171 -15.43 -5.19 -15.84
CA VAL A 171 -15.47 -5.74 -17.21
C VAL A 171 -14.34 -5.13 -18.05
N ARG A 172 -14.14 -3.82 -17.96
CA ARG A 172 -13.08 -3.12 -18.70
C ARG A 172 -11.69 -3.56 -18.29
N ASP A 173 -11.46 -3.77 -16.99
CA ASP A 173 -10.22 -4.28 -16.43
C ASP A 173 -9.97 -5.73 -16.89
N MET A 174 -10.98 -6.59 -16.92
CA MET A 174 -10.88 -7.96 -17.47
C MET A 174 -10.53 -7.94 -18.95
N LEU A 175 -11.18 -7.11 -19.74
CA LEU A 175 -10.86 -6.96 -21.16
C LEU A 175 -9.42 -6.48 -21.39
N ALA A 176 -8.92 -5.57 -20.55
CA ALA A 176 -7.52 -5.11 -20.61
C ALA A 176 -6.52 -6.24 -20.30
N ILE A 177 -6.83 -7.10 -19.33
CA ILE A 177 -6.02 -8.30 -19.03
C ILE A 177 -6.02 -9.25 -20.23
N VAL A 178 -7.19 -9.60 -20.76
CA VAL A 178 -7.32 -10.50 -21.91
C VAL A 178 -6.60 -9.94 -23.13
N ALA A 179 -6.75 -8.65 -23.42
CA ALA A 179 -6.04 -7.99 -24.52
C ALA A 179 -4.51 -8.03 -24.35
N SER A 180 -4.03 -7.85 -23.12
CA SER A 180 -2.59 -7.94 -22.79
C SER A 180 -2.05 -9.35 -23.04
N PHE A 181 -2.77 -10.39 -22.58
CA PHE A 181 -2.40 -11.79 -22.85
C PHE A 181 -2.44 -12.10 -24.35
N ALA A 182 -3.50 -11.70 -25.05
CA ALA A 182 -3.60 -11.89 -26.49
C ALA A 182 -2.45 -11.21 -27.22
N GLY A 183 -2.12 -9.97 -26.89
CA GLY A 183 -0.98 -9.23 -27.46
C GLY A 183 0.35 -9.94 -27.23
N CYS A 184 0.58 -10.49 -26.04
CA CYS A 184 1.77 -11.28 -25.73
C CYS A 184 1.87 -12.57 -26.57
N LEU A 185 0.76 -13.30 -26.69
CA LEU A 185 0.69 -14.54 -27.50
C LEU A 185 0.90 -14.28 -29.00
N TYR A 186 0.25 -13.23 -29.53
CA TYR A 186 0.43 -12.85 -30.93
C TYR A 186 1.83 -12.32 -31.21
N GLY A 187 2.43 -11.56 -30.28
CA GLY A 187 3.80 -11.09 -30.38
C GLY A 187 4.81 -12.24 -30.47
N GLN A 188 4.64 -13.28 -29.64
CA GLN A 188 5.49 -14.49 -29.68
C GLN A 188 5.35 -15.27 -31.00
N ARG A 189 4.11 -15.42 -31.51
CA ARG A 189 3.86 -16.06 -32.83
C ARG A 189 4.48 -15.27 -33.96
N SER A 190 4.31 -13.94 -33.96
CA SER A 190 4.90 -13.06 -34.99
C SER A 190 6.43 -13.13 -35.01
N ALA A 191 7.08 -13.12 -33.83
CA ALA A 191 8.54 -13.26 -33.72
C ALA A 191 9.03 -14.62 -34.22
N LYS A 192 8.31 -15.71 -33.92
CA LYS A 192 8.63 -17.07 -34.42
C LYS A 192 8.48 -17.16 -35.93
N THR A 193 7.41 -16.60 -36.50
CA THR A 193 7.18 -16.57 -37.95
C THR A 193 8.26 -15.74 -38.67
N LYS A 194 8.68 -14.61 -38.09
CA LYS A 194 9.76 -13.78 -38.65
C LYS A 194 11.12 -14.51 -38.64
N ARG A 195 11.43 -15.26 -37.58
CA ARG A 195 12.65 -16.10 -37.50
C ARG A 195 12.62 -17.22 -38.52
N LEU A 196 11.49 -17.90 -38.67
CA LEU A 196 11.33 -18.97 -39.69
C LEU A 196 11.50 -18.42 -41.12
N ARG A 197 10.88 -17.31 -41.45
CA ARG A 197 11.03 -16.65 -42.77
C ARG A 197 12.48 -16.22 -43.03
N ALA A 198 13.17 -15.71 -42.03
CA ALA A 198 14.59 -15.36 -42.16
C ALA A 198 15.49 -16.57 -42.35
N ALA A 199 15.22 -17.68 -41.67
CA ALA A 199 15.98 -18.94 -41.85
C ALA A 199 15.77 -19.53 -43.26
N VAL A 200 14.54 -19.61 -43.75
CA VAL A 200 14.22 -20.05 -45.10
C VAL A 200 14.87 -19.17 -46.17
N ALA A 201 14.83 -17.85 -46.00
CA ALA A 201 15.47 -16.93 -46.93
C ALA A 201 17.02 -17.03 -46.93
N ALA A 202 17.64 -17.45 -45.83
CA ALA A 202 19.07 -17.68 -45.77
C ALA A 202 19.47 -19.00 -46.51
N GLU A 203 18.66 -20.04 -46.34
CA GLU A 203 18.90 -21.33 -47.06
C GLU A 203 18.70 -21.22 -48.59
N THR A 204 17.67 -20.48 -49.05
CA THR A 204 17.44 -20.27 -50.47
C THR A 204 18.52 -19.43 -51.16
N ARG A 205 19.23 -18.56 -50.42
CA ARG A 205 20.38 -17.79 -50.96
C ARG A 205 21.69 -18.57 -51.00
N GLY A 206 21.81 -19.67 -50.21
CA GLY A 206 23.00 -20.49 -50.19
C GLY A 206 23.01 -21.62 -51.24
N GLY A 207 21.88 -21.83 -51.95
CA GLY A 207 21.72 -22.91 -52.92
C GLY A 207 22.02 -22.57 -54.40
N ASP A 208 22.27 -21.31 -54.70
CA ASP A 208 22.51 -20.85 -56.08
C ASP A 208 24.00 -20.63 -56.41
N GLY A 209 24.90 -21.37 -55.69
CA GLY A 209 26.36 -21.23 -55.82
C GLY A 209 27.09 -22.52 -56.10
N GLU A 210 26.55 -23.44 -56.95
CA GLU A 210 27.32 -24.55 -57.56
C GLU A 210 27.09 -24.67 -59.04
#